data_4d6cce56c3377833be21abf5ced70bdc
#
_entry.id   4d6cce56c3377833be21abf5ced70bdc
#
_cell.length_a   1.000
_cell.length_b   1.000
_cell.length_c   1.000
_cell.angle_alpha   90.00
_cell.angle_beta   90.00
_cell.angle_gamma   90.00
#
_symmetry.space_group_name_H-M   'P 1'
#
loop_
_entity.id
_entity.type
_entity.pdbx_description
1 polymer ?
#
loop_
_entity_poly.entity_id
_entity_poly.type
_entity_poly.pdbx_seq_one_letter_code
_entity_poly.pdbx_strand_id
1 'polypeptide(L)'
;MSLKTYFREVRGEVRRLLRDPVVLTLVVVISILLAVFIVYPLVRVVQHSIWPGGQFAPKYFVQFFQKTYYWRPLVNSLIVGGLVSLCGTVVAFIFAYGVTRTDIPGKGLFRLVAIVPIVSPPFLIALAAIFLFGNHGVVTELLKLDWDIYGLPGLVLTETLAYFPIAFMILEGVLSKIDPAIEESALDMGASKLRTFLTVTLPLAVPGIASAMLLVFIRSLEDFGNPVVIQGSFRVLTVEAYHAVTGMYNMPLGATLAIFMLVPTLMIFAVQKYYVSRRSYVTVTGKPSGVGLRSTERHVKYPVLALMILLTGLILLMYGVVLYGSFTRLWGVDNSFTVKNYLYVFKVGGQYVLDTITIALIATPVGGLLSMLIAYLVTRRRFPGRGVMDFVSMLNFAVPGVVVGIGYILAFNTPPLRLTGTALIIVLVFVFRRMPVGIRDAIAQLQQIDPAIEEASSSLGAGFFRTFGRVTLPLIAPAFLSSLVYIFVRCMTAISAVVFVVSAGWQLLTVALLYEVDQANLAGAAAYGYVIIAIVLAAVLIMRLVTSRLFRGGMAPIAKPR
;
A
#
# COMPACT_ATOMS: atom_id res chain seq x y z
N MET A 1 30.75 19.71 8.81
CA MET A 1 31.65 18.62 9.28
C MET A 1 32.84 18.55 8.34
N SER A 2 34.10 18.58 8.84
CA SER A 2 35.26 18.53 7.96
C SER A 2 35.43 17.12 7.36
N LEU A 3 35.96 17.02 6.13
CA LEU A 3 36.23 15.74 5.47
C LEU A 3 37.08 14.79 6.34
N LYS A 4 38.05 15.33 7.11
CA LYS A 4 38.88 14.56 8.05
C LYS A 4 38.08 13.93 9.18
N THR A 5 37.08 14.64 9.74
CA THR A 5 36.19 14.14 10.79
C THR A 5 35.30 13.02 10.25
N TYR A 6 34.75 13.20 9.07
CA TYR A 6 33.96 12.18 8.36
C TYR A 6 34.75 10.87 8.14
N PHE A 7 35.95 10.95 7.58
CA PHE A 7 36.78 9.76 7.36
C PHE A 7 37.19 9.06 8.67
N ARG A 8 37.41 9.81 9.76
CA ARG A 8 37.71 9.24 11.08
C ARG A 8 36.51 8.48 11.64
N GLU A 9 35.31 9.02 11.53
CA GLU A 9 34.06 8.35 11.95
C GLU A 9 33.82 7.07 11.14
N VAL A 10 33.88 7.15 9.81
CA VAL A 10 33.72 5.97 8.91
C VAL A 10 34.73 4.87 9.27
N ARG A 11 36.02 5.24 9.50
CA ARG A 11 37.05 4.26 9.88
C ARG A 11 36.73 3.64 11.25
N GLY A 12 36.18 4.40 12.19
CA GLY A 12 35.72 3.89 13.48
C GLY A 12 34.53 2.92 13.36
N GLU A 13 33.57 3.23 12.48
CA GLU A 13 32.43 2.36 12.19
C GLU A 13 32.86 1.05 11.54
N VAL A 14 33.75 1.09 10.53
CA VAL A 14 34.33 -0.09 9.88
C VAL A 14 35.01 -0.99 10.92
N ARG A 15 35.84 -0.40 11.80
CA ARG A 15 36.56 -1.18 12.84
C ARG A 15 35.59 -1.86 13.82
N ARG A 16 34.48 -1.21 14.18
CA ARG A 16 33.44 -1.81 15.03
C ARG A 16 32.72 -2.95 14.31
N LEU A 17 32.38 -2.74 13.04
CA LEU A 17 31.71 -3.76 12.20
C LEU A 17 32.57 -5.01 12.03
N LEU A 18 33.88 -4.85 11.81
CA LEU A 18 34.84 -5.95 11.69
C LEU A 18 35.02 -6.75 12.99
N ARG A 19 34.68 -6.20 14.15
CA ARG A 19 34.74 -6.88 15.45
C ARG A 19 33.53 -7.78 15.73
N ASP A 20 32.42 -7.61 15.00
CA ASP A 20 31.22 -8.44 15.12
C ASP A 20 30.95 -9.14 13.78
N PRO A 21 31.52 -10.36 13.58
CA PRO A 21 31.43 -11.07 12.29
C PRO A 21 29.98 -11.40 11.90
N VAL A 22 29.09 -11.59 12.87
CA VAL A 22 27.68 -11.88 12.61
C VAL A 22 26.98 -10.64 12.02
N VAL A 23 27.18 -9.47 12.64
CA VAL A 23 26.61 -8.21 12.14
C VAL A 23 27.21 -7.87 10.79
N LEU A 24 28.52 -8.05 10.59
CA LEU A 24 29.18 -7.85 9.29
C LEU A 24 28.53 -8.72 8.21
N THR A 25 28.38 -10.01 8.46
CA THR A 25 27.77 -10.95 7.50
C THR A 25 26.34 -10.53 7.17
N LEU A 26 25.53 -10.17 8.17
CA LEU A 26 24.15 -9.70 7.95
C LEU A 26 24.10 -8.42 7.12
N VAL A 27 24.96 -7.44 7.42
CA VAL A 27 25.03 -6.18 6.65
C VAL A 27 25.41 -6.46 5.20
N VAL A 28 26.40 -7.31 4.96
CA VAL A 28 26.85 -7.68 3.60
C VAL A 28 25.76 -8.44 2.84
N VAL A 29 25.19 -9.48 3.44
CA VAL A 29 24.14 -10.30 2.80
C VAL A 29 22.92 -9.46 2.48
N ILE A 30 22.43 -8.67 3.43
CA ILE A 30 21.27 -7.81 3.20
C ILE A 30 21.58 -6.75 2.13
N SER A 31 22.76 -6.15 2.13
CA SER A 31 23.15 -5.17 1.09
C SER A 31 23.18 -5.81 -0.29
N ILE A 32 23.69 -7.04 -0.42
CA ILE A 32 23.67 -7.79 -1.68
C ILE A 32 22.22 -8.10 -2.10
N LEU A 33 21.38 -8.57 -1.18
CA LEU A 33 19.97 -8.83 -1.49
C LEU A 33 19.23 -7.57 -1.96
N LEU A 34 19.43 -6.42 -1.29
CA LEU A 34 18.85 -5.17 -1.70
C LEU A 34 19.39 -4.70 -3.07
N ALA A 35 20.70 -4.85 -3.31
CA ALA A 35 21.30 -4.51 -4.59
C ALA A 35 20.76 -5.37 -5.74
N VAL A 36 20.67 -6.69 -5.54
CA VAL A 36 20.21 -7.65 -6.57
C VAL A 36 18.70 -7.55 -6.81
N PHE A 37 17.87 -7.43 -5.77
CA PHE A 37 16.42 -7.53 -5.92
C PHE A 37 15.68 -6.19 -5.91
N ILE A 38 16.36 -5.07 -5.65
CA ILE A 38 15.76 -3.73 -5.78
C ILE A 38 16.51 -2.90 -6.82
N VAL A 39 17.83 -2.71 -6.65
CA VAL A 39 18.58 -1.79 -7.50
C VAL A 39 18.77 -2.36 -8.90
N TYR A 40 19.20 -3.61 -9.02
CA TYR A 40 19.50 -4.24 -10.33
C TYR A 40 18.28 -4.28 -11.26
N PRO A 41 17.05 -4.66 -10.86
CA PRO A 41 15.87 -4.55 -11.70
C PRO A 41 15.61 -3.13 -12.22
N LEU A 42 15.76 -2.11 -11.40
CA LEU A 42 15.57 -0.72 -11.80
C LEU A 42 16.66 -0.27 -12.80
N VAL A 43 17.90 -0.67 -12.58
CA VAL A 43 18.99 -0.42 -13.52
C VAL A 43 18.70 -1.09 -14.88
N ARG A 44 18.16 -2.31 -14.88
CA ARG A 44 17.77 -3.02 -16.11
C ARG A 44 16.66 -2.31 -16.88
N VAL A 45 15.68 -1.71 -16.18
CA VAL A 45 14.64 -0.88 -16.82
C VAL A 45 15.28 0.32 -17.51
N VAL A 46 16.16 1.06 -16.83
CA VAL A 46 16.87 2.20 -17.41
C VAL A 46 17.75 1.75 -18.59
N GLN A 47 18.49 0.67 -18.43
CA GLN A 47 19.35 0.13 -19.48
C GLN A 47 18.54 -0.24 -20.73
N HIS A 48 17.45 -1.01 -20.59
CA HIS A 48 16.64 -1.46 -21.73
C HIS A 48 15.89 -0.32 -22.43
N SER A 49 15.57 0.75 -21.72
CA SER A 49 14.91 1.91 -22.31
C SER A 49 15.85 2.76 -23.19
N ILE A 50 17.15 2.81 -22.86
CA ILE A 50 18.13 3.67 -23.52
C ILE A 50 19.04 2.85 -24.46
N TRP A 51 19.39 1.61 -24.08
CA TRP A 51 20.28 0.69 -24.83
C TRP A 51 19.57 -0.65 -25.12
N PRO A 52 18.47 -0.66 -25.90
CA PRO A 52 17.84 -1.92 -26.30
C PRO A 52 18.80 -2.74 -27.16
N GLY A 53 19.04 -4.01 -26.77
CA GLY A 53 20.00 -4.87 -27.47
C GLY A 53 21.47 -4.44 -27.41
N GLY A 54 21.84 -3.55 -26.47
CA GLY A 54 23.20 -3.07 -26.29
C GLY A 54 23.60 -1.87 -27.19
N GLN A 55 22.71 -1.42 -28.05
CA GLN A 55 22.94 -0.23 -28.90
C GLN A 55 22.21 0.99 -28.31
N PHE A 56 22.87 2.15 -28.33
CA PHE A 56 22.25 3.40 -27.92
C PHE A 56 21.13 3.79 -28.89
N ALA A 57 19.90 3.69 -28.46
CA ALA A 57 18.75 3.98 -29.29
C ALA A 57 17.60 4.61 -28.45
N PRO A 58 17.67 5.93 -28.15
CA PRO A 58 16.64 6.63 -27.39
C PRO A 58 15.35 6.85 -28.19
N LYS A 59 15.12 6.02 -29.21
CA LYS A 59 13.99 6.11 -30.14
C LYS A 59 12.64 6.28 -29.43
N TYR A 60 12.40 5.51 -28.37
CA TYR A 60 11.12 5.56 -27.65
C TYR A 60 10.98 6.80 -26.78
N PHE A 61 12.08 7.38 -26.27
CA PHE A 61 12.05 8.69 -25.59
C PHE A 61 11.67 9.80 -26.56
N VAL A 62 12.23 9.80 -27.76
CA VAL A 62 11.88 10.78 -28.81
C VAL A 62 10.42 10.60 -29.23
N GLN A 63 10.00 9.37 -29.50
CA GLN A 63 8.62 9.06 -29.87
C GLN A 63 7.61 9.41 -28.77
N PHE A 64 8.00 9.28 -27.50
CA PHE A 64 7.14 9.65 -26.37
C PHE A 64 6.69 11.10 -26.47
N PHE A 65 7.60 12.03 -26.74
CA PHE A 65 7.26 13.44 -26.86
C PHE A 65 6.63 13.81 -28.21
N GLN A 66 6.94 13.08 -29.27
CA GLN A 66 6.42 13.38 -30.62
C GLN A 66 5.00 12.87 -30.84
N LYS A 67 4.62 11.75 -30.21
CA LYS A 67 3.32 11.10 -30.42
C LYS A 67 2.38 11.30 -29.24
N THR A 68 1.27 11.98 -29.46
CA THR A 68 0.21 12.20 -28.45
C THR A 68 -0.23 10.88 -27.78
N TYR A 69 -0.25 9.79 -28.54
CA TYR A 69 -0.56 8.46 -28.05
C TYR A 69 0.27 8.03 -26.83
N TYR A 70 1.55 8.43 -26.73
CA TYR A 70 2.44 8.00 -25.65
C TYR A 70 2.48 8.97 -24.47
N TRP A 71 2.48 10.31 -24.69
CA TRP A 71 2.56 11.25 -23.56
C TRP A 71 1.22 11.56 -22.90
N ARG A 72 0.11 11.49 -23.67
CA ARG A 72 -1.24 11.76 -23.14
C ARG A 72 -1.61 10.84 -21.97
N PRO A 73 -1.31 9.52 -21.95
CA PRO A 73 -1.51 8.66 -20.79
C PRO A 73 -0.80 9.12 -19.52
N LEU A 74 0.38 9.76 -19.63
CA LEU A 74 1.06 10.35 -18.47
C LEU A 74 0.23 11.52 -17.91
N VAL A 75 -0.20 12.44 -18.78
CA VAL A 75 -1.05 13.58 -18.34
C VAL A 75 -2.35 13.08 -17.75
N ASN A 76 -2.98 12.11 -18.37
CA ASN A 76 -4.21 11.49 -17.86
C ASN A 76 -3.98 10.90 -16.45
N SER A 77 -2.87 10.17 -16.26
CA SER A 77 -2.52 9.61 -14.94
C SER A 77 -2.31 10.70 -13.88
N LEU A 78 -1.69 11.83 -14.26
CA LEU A 78 -1.51 12.97 -13.35
C LEU A 78 -2.85 13.65 -13.01
N ILE A 79 -3.76 13.77 -13.97
CA ILE A 79 -5.11 14.32 -13.76
C ILE A 79 -5.90 13.39 -12.82
N VAL A 80 -5.95 12.08 -13.10
CA VAL A 80 -6.62 11.10 -12.21
C VAL A 80 -6.03 11.16 -10.82
N GLY A 81 -4.68 11.09 -10.70
CA GLY A 81 -4.00 11.16 -9.41
C GLY A 81 -4.34 12.44 -8.63
N GLY A 82 -4.39 13.59 -9.31
CA GLY A 82 -4.78 14.87 -8.72
C GLY A 82 -6.22 14.86 -8.20
N LEU A 83 -7.16 14.42 -9.01
CA LEU A 83 -8.58 14.36 -8.64
C LEU A 83 -8.83 13.34 -7.53
N VAL A 84 -8.27 12.14 -7.66
CA VAL A 84 -8.40 11.07 -6.65
C VAL A 84 -7.79 11.49 -5.31
N SER A 85 -6.62 12.16 -5.33
CA SER A 85 -5.99 12.63 -4.10
C SER A 85 -6.84 13.69 -3.39
N LEU A 86 -7.45 14.60 -4.15
CA LEU A 86 -8.35 15.61 -3.60
C LEU A 86 -9.64 14.96 -3.05
N CYS A 87 -10.37 14.22 -3.89
CA CYS A 87 -11.64 13.59 -3.50
C CYS A 87 -11.44 12.58 -2.37
N GLY A 88 -10.41 11.73 -2.46
CA GLY A 88 -10.09 10.73 -1.45
C GLY A 88 -9.71 11.34 -0.10
N THR A 89 -8.98 12.46 -0.10
CA THR A 89 -8.63 13.17 1.14
C THR A 89 -9.85 13.87 1.74
N VAL A 90 -10.75 14.44 0.93
CA VAL A 90 -12.00 15.03 1.43
C VAL A 90 -12.89 13.96 2.07
N VAL A 91 -13.11 12.84 1.39
CA VAL A 91 -13.88 11.70 1.94
C VAL A 91 -13.25 11.20 3.24
N ALA A 92 -11.93 11.02 3.24
CA ALA A 92 -11.17 10.57 4.41
C ALA A 92 -11.27 11.56 5.57
N PHE A 93 -11.23 12.87 5.30
CA PHE A 93 -11.37 13.91 6.32
C PHE A 93 -12.77 13.90 6.95
N ILE A 94 -13.82 13.72 6.15
CA ILE A 94 -15.20 13.59 6.66
C ILE A 94 -15.30 12.42 7.65
N PHE A 95 -14.79 11.25 7.27
CA PHE A 95 -14.79 10.08 8.16
C PHE A 95 -13.93 10.32 9.41
N ALA A 96 -12.71 10.82 9.25
CA ALA A 96 -11.78 11.05 10.35
C ALA A 96 -12.33 12.09 11.33
N TYR A 97 -12.87 13.20 10.83
CA TYR A 97 -13.50 14.23 11.64
C TYR A 97 -14.74 13.69 12.37
N GLY A 98 -15.61 12.97 11.66
CA GLY A 98 -16.81 12.38 12.21
C GLY A 98 -16.50 11.42 13.39
N VAL A 99 -15.53 10.52 13.22
CA VAL A 99 -15.21 9.54 14.28
C VAL A 99 -14.40 10.12 15.44
N THR A 100 -13.60 11.18 15.21
CA THR A 100 -12.73 11.74 16.25
C THR A 100 -13.33 12.96 16.94
N ARG A 101 -13.98 13.88 16.20
CA ARG A 101 -14.38 15.20 16.66
C ARG A 101 -15.90 15.40 16.86
N THR A 102 -16.72 14.42 16.53
CA THR A 102 -18.17 14.47 16.77
C THR A 102 -18.61 13.35 17.69
N ASP A 103 -19.82 13.44 18.23
CA ASP A 103 -20.44 12.40 19.05
C ASP A 103 -21.50 11.58 18.27
N ILE A 104 -21.24 11.34 16.98
CA ILE A 104 -22.13 10.51 16.14
C ILE A 104 -22.23 9.08 16.68
N PRO A 105 -23.40 8.44 16.55
CA PRO A 105 -23.56 7.04 16.91
C PRO A 105 -22.86 6.12 15.90
N GLY A 106 -22.50 4.92 16.32
CA GLY A 106 -21.99 3.89 15.40
C GLY A 106 -20.57 4.12 14.86
N LYS A 107 -19.72 4.90 15.52
CA LYS A 107 -18.32 5.18 15.09
C LYS A 107 -17.53 3.94 14.74
N GLY A 108 -17.72 2.83 15.46
CA GLY A 108 -17.05 1.56 15.19
C GLY A 108 -17.42 0.96 13.84
N LEU A 109 -18.71 1.07 13.46
CA LEU A 109 -19.19 0.60 12.16
C LEU A 109 -18.60 1.46 11.02
N PHE A 110 -18.60 2.79 11.16
CA PHE A 110 -18.01 3.68 10.16
C PHE A 110 -16.52 3.41 9.98
N ARG A 111 -15.75 3.21 11.07
CA ARG A 111 -14.34 2.79 10.99
C ARG A 111 -14.17 1.47 10.28
N LEU A 112 -14.98 0.47 10.63
CA LEU A 112 -14.90 -0.84 10.01
C LEU A 112 -15.14 -0.76 8.51
N VAL A 113 -16.23 -0.10 8.07
CA VAL A 113 -16.57 0.03 6.64
C VAL A 113 -15.52 0.85 5.90
N ALA A 114 -14.99 1.92 6.51
CA ALA A 114 -13.92 2.71 5.91
C ALA A 114 -12.64 1.90 5.61
N ILE A 115 -12.38 0.80 6.31
CA ILE A 115 -11.17 -0.02 6.14
C ILE A 115 -11.39 -1.19 5.16
N VAL A 116 -12.63 -1.58 4.89
CA VAL A 116 -12.97 -2.73 4.01
C VAL A 116 -12.23 -2.69 2.67
N PRO A 117 -12.12 -1.54 1.96
CA PRO A 117 -11.43 -1.50 0.67
C PRO A 117 -9.94 -1.86 0.72
N ILE A 118 -9.29 -1.79 1.88
CA ILE A 118 -7.87 -2.19 2.02
C ILE A 118 -7.68 -3.70 1.87
N VAL A 119 -8.69 -4.47 2.31
CA VAL A 119 -8.65 -5.94 2.36
C VAL A 119 -9.07 -6.56 1.04
N SER A 120 -9.82 -5.82 0.21
CA SER A 120 -10.31 -6.29 -1.09
C SER A 120 -9.28 -6.08 -2.21
N PRO A 121 -9.30 -6.92 -3.27
CA PRO A 121 -8.60 -6.62 -4.50
C PRO A 121 -9.12 -5.32 -5.14
N PRO A 122 -8.25 -4.45 -5.69
CA PRO A 122 -8.65 -3.17 -6.29
C PRO A 122 -9.75 -3.32 -7.36
N PHE A 123 -9.69 -4.35 -8.18
CA PHE A 123 -10.67 -4.63 -9.25
C PHE A 123 -12.12 -4.73 -8.79
N LEU A 124 -12.38 -5.16 -7.53
CA LEU A 124 -13.76 -5.34 -7.08
C LEU A 124 -14.52 -4.02 -7.09
N ILE A 125 -13.85 -2.92 -6.80
CA ILE A 125 -14.49 -1.60 -6.83
C ILE A 125 -14.76 -1.17 -8.28
N ALA A 126 -13.84 -1.50 -9.20
CA ALA A 126 -14.08 -1.27 -10.63
C ALA A 126 -15.21 -2.14 -11.18
N LEU A 127 -15.26 -3.43 -10.82
CA LEU A 127 -16.38 -4.31 -11.16
C LEU A 127 -17.70 -3.81 -10.57
N ALA A 128 -17.69 -3.33 -9.33
CA ALA A 128 -18.86 -2.75 -8.69
C ALA A 128 -19.38 -1.52 -9.47
N ALA A 129 -18.46 -0.65 -9.90
CA ALA A 129 -18.82 0.50 -10.70
C ALA A 129 -19.44 0.09 -12.05
N ILE A 130 -18.92 -0.95 -12.70
CA ILE A 130 -19.50 -1.50 -13.93
C ILE A 130 -20.87 -2.15 -13.66
N PHE A 131 -21.02 -2.90 -12.57
CA PHE A 131 -22.30 -3.53 -12.23
C PHE A 131 -23.38 -2.53 -11.86
N LEU A 132 -23.00 -1.38 -11.27
CA LEU A 132 -23.97 -0.33 -10.94
C LEU A 132 -24.22 0.62 -12.10
N PHE A 133 -23.16 1.07 -12.79
CA PHE A 133 -23.18 2.23 -13.67
C PHE A 133 -22.68 1.95 -15.10
N GLY A 134 -22.32 0.69 -15.42
CA GLY A 134 -21.95 0.31 -16.79
C GLY A 134 -23.16 0.26 -17.73
N ASN A 135 -22.95 -0.12 -18.98
CA ASN A 135 -23.99 -0.14 -20.00
C ASN A 135 -25.23 -0.99 -19.62
N HIS A 136 -25.01 -2.10 -18.88
CA HIS A 136 -26.06 -2.95 -18.29
C HIS A 136 -26.04 -2.86 -16.76
N GLY A 137 -25.71 -1.69 -16.22
CA GLY A 137 -25.65 -1.45 -14.80
C GLY A 137 -27.03 -1.25 -14.19
N VAL A 138 -27.23 -1.74 -12.96
CA VAL A 138 -28.52 -1.67 -12.26
C VAL A 138 -29.04 -0.23 -12.18
N VAL A 139 -28.17 0.72 -11.82
CA VAL A 139 -28.55 2.14 -11.68
C VAL A 139 -28.77 2.79 -13.05
N THR A 140 -27.94 2.43 -14.03
CA THR A 140 -28.06 2.92 -15.41
C THR A 140 -29.40 2.52 -16.02
N GLU A 141 -29.79 1.26 -15.90
CA GLU A 141 -31.07 0.77 -16.42
C GLU A 141 -32.28 1.32 -15.64
N LEU A 142 -32.18 1.36 -14.29
CA LEU A 142 -33.27 1.84 -13.44
C LEU A 142 -33.59 3.32 -13.67
N LEU A 143 -32.55 4.15 -13.78
CA LEU A 143 -32.68 5.61 -13.95
C LEU A 143 -32.61 6.05 -15.41
N LYS A 144 -32.43 5.11 -16.35
CA LYS A 144 -32.24 5.36 -17.79
C LYS A 144 -31.18 6.43 -18.04
N LEU A 145 -30.01 6.28 -17.36
CA LEU A 145 -28.93 7.24 -17.46
C LEU A 145 -28.25 7.09 -18.83
N ASP A 146 -28.12 8.20 -19.54
CA ASP A 146 -27.30 8.30 -20.75
C ASP A 146 -25.93 8.89 -20.39
N TRP A 147 -25.13 8.10 -19.70
CA TRP A 147 -23.78 8.49 -19.30
C TRP A 147 -22.82 7.31 -19.39
N ASP A 148 -21.55 7.60 -19.62
CA ASP A 148 -20.50 6.59 -19.68
C ASP A 148 -19.66 6.64 -18.41
N ILE A 149 -19.71 5.55 -17.61
CA ILE A 149 -18.86 5.39 -16.42
C ILE A 149 -17.41 5.11 -16.79
N TYR A 150 -17.16 4.60 -18.01
CA TYR A 150 -15.81 4.30 -18.44
C TYR A 150 -15.00 5.59 -18.66
N GLY A 151 -13.70 5.53 -18.32
CA GLY A 151 -12.82 6.68 -18.41
C GLY A 151 -12.68 7.46 -17.11
N LEU A 152 -12.53 8.78 -17.22
CA LEU A 152 -12.23 9.65 -16.09
C LEU A 152 -13.23 9.55 -14.92
N PRO A 153 -14.57 9.55 -15.14
CA PRO A 153 -15.51 9.48 -14.03
C PRO A 153 -15.37 8.19 -13.21
N GLY A 154 -15.29 7.05 -13.91
CA GLY A 154 -15.13 5.75 -13.26
C GLY A 154 -13.79 5.60 -12.57
N LEU A 155 -12.70 6.07 -13.18
CA LEU A 155 -11.38 6.07 -12.56
C LEU A 155 -11.38 6.87 -11.25
N VAL A 156 -11.91 8.10 -11.27
CA VAL A 156 -11.97 8.95 -10.08
C VAL A 156 -12.85 8.34 -9.00
N LEU A 157 -14.00 7.79 -9.34
CA LEU A 157 -14.90 7.14 -8.38
C LEU A 157 -14.24 5.92 -7.74
N THR A 158 -13.74 5.00 -8.57
CA THR A 158 -13.22 3.70 -8.10
C THR A 158 -11.93 3.85 -7.31
N GLU A 159 -10.99 4.67 -7.79
CA GLU A 159 -9.74 4.91 -7.08
C GLU A 159 -9.93 5.75 -5.81
N THR A 160 -10.87 6.71 -5.80
CA THR A 160 -11.24 7.43 -4.57
C THR A 160 -11.67 6.45 -3.49
N LEU A 161 -12.60 5.54 -3.80
CA LEU A 161 -13.09 4.55 -2.85
C LEU A 161 -12.04 3.48 -2.49
N ALA A 162 -11.10 3.18 -3.39
CA ALA A 162 -10.00 2.25 -3.11
C ALA A 162 -8.94 2.84 -2.18
N TYR A 163 -8.67 4.17 -2.27
CA TYR A 163 -7.52 4.77 -1.60
C TYR A 163 -7.85 5.73 -0.46
N PHE A 164 -9.10 6.22 -0.33
CA PHE A 164 -9.49 7.06 0.82
C PHE A 164 -9.23 6.39 2.18
N PRO A 165 -9.28 5.04 2.34
CA PRO A 165 -9.01 4.42 3.64
C PRO A 165 -7.59 4.71 4.15
N ILE A 166 -6.62 4.83 3.25
CA ILE A 166 -5.23 5.16 3.60
C ILE A 166 -5.15 6.58 4.15
N ALA A 167 -5.80 7.54 3.47
CA ALA A 167 -5.90 8.91 3.95
C ALA A 167 -6.68 8.99 5.27
N PHE A 168 -7.76 8.22 5.41
CA PHE A 168 -8.55 8.13 6.64
C PHE A 168 -7.71 7.73 7.84
N MET A 169 -6.90 6.67 7.73
CA MET A 169 -6.05 6.21 8.83
C MET A 169 -5.02 7.29 9.26
N ILE A 170 -4.45 8.00 8.29
CA ILE A 170 -3.51 9.10 8.57
C ILE A 170 -4.23 10.24 9.28
N LEU A 171 -5.36 10.69 8.74
CA LEU A 171 -6.12 11.82 9.27
C LEU A 171 -6.76 11.52 10.63
N GLU A 172 -7.27 10.30 10.84
CA GLU A 172 -7.74 9.85 12.14
C GLU A 172 -6.62 9.91 13.18
N GLY A 173 -5.41 9.43 12.82
CA GLY A 173 -4.24 9.48 13.69
C GLY A 173 -3.77 10.90 13.98
N VAL A 174 -3.86 11.82 13.03
CA VAL A 174 -3.49 13.24 13.22
C VAL A 174 -4.53 13.95 14.08
N LEU A 175 -5.81 13.86 13.71
CA LEU A 175 -6.87 14.54 14.46
C LEU A 175 -6.96 14.05 15.90
N SER A 176 -6.75 12.76 16.17
CA SER A 176 -6.79 12.22 17.54
C SER A 176 -5.63 12.69 18.43
N LYS A 177 -4.54 13.20 17.84
CA LYS A 177 -3.35 13.71 18.57
C LYS A 177 -3.37 15.22 18.83
N ILE A 178 -4.28 15.98 18.22
CA ILE A 178 -4.43 17.42 18.52
C ILE A 178 -4.98 17.54 19.93
N ASP A 179 -4.27 18.29 20.78
CA ASP A 179 -4.63 18.47 22.20
C ASP A 179 -5.95 19.26 22.31
N PRO A 180 -6.99 18.70 22.96
CA PRO A 180 -8.25 19.38 23.17
C PRO A 180 -8.11 20.72 23.91
N ALA A 181 -7.13 20.83 24.80
CA ALA A 181 -6.92 22.05 25.59
C ALA A 181 -6.64 23.30 24.72
N ILE A 182 -6.04 23.12 23.53
CA ILE A 182 -5.81 24.22 22.59
C ILE A 182 -7.13 24.72 22.00
N GLU A 183 -8.03 23.77 21.66
CA GLU A 183 -9.36 24.08 21.13
C GLU A 183 -10.26 24.70 22.20
N GLU A 184 -10.20 24.20 23.46
CA GLU A 184 -10.92 24.73 24.62
C GLU A 184 -10.48 26.15 24.93
N SER A 185 -9.16 26.41 24.97
CA SER A 185 -8.62 27.75 25.20
C SER A 185 -9.08 28.77 24.15
N ALA A 186 -9.22 28.35 22.87
CA ALA A 186 -9.76 29.22 21.82
C ALA A 186 -11.24 29.54 22.05
N LEU A 187 -12.03 28.57 22.51
CA LEU A 187 -13.45 28.77 22.85
C LEU A 187 -13.60 29.67 24.08
N ASP A 188 -12.77 29.50 25.12
CA ASP A 188 -12.77 30.31 26.35
C ASP A 188 -12.41 31.76 26.04
N MET A 189 -11.57 32.00 25.01
CA MET A 189 -11.27 33.33 24.49
C MET A 189 -12.38 33.93 23.63
N GLY A 190 -13.55 33.27 23.52
CA GLY A 190 -14.71 33.73 22.77
C GLY A 190 -14.71 33.41 21.28
N ALA A 191 -13.82 32.54 20.78
CA ALA A 191 -13.88 32.10 19.41
C ALA A 191 -15.10 31.19 19.17
N SER A 192 -15.81 31.39 18.07
CA SER A 192 -16.83 30.42 17.64
C SER A 192 -16.19 29.08 17.23
N LYS A 193 -16.93 27.99 17.29
CA LYS A 193 -16.42 26.66 16.89
C LYS A 193 -15.93 26.61 15.44
N LEU A 194 -16.61 27.30 14.51
CA LEU A 194 -16.14 27.43 13.14
C LEU A 194 -14.80 28.18 13.08
N ARG A 195 -14.67 29.25 13.85
CA ARG A 195 -13.40 29.99 13.95
C ARG A 195 -12.31 29.10 14.55
N THR A 196 -12.57 28.39 15.65
CA THR A 196 -11.65 27.42 16.26
C THR A 196 -11.25 26.33 15.25
N PHE A 197 -12.21 25.79 14.50
CA PHE A 197 -11.90 24.81 13.45
C PHE A 197 -10.97 25.38 12.37
N LEU A 198 -11.26 26.57 11.84
CA LEU A 198 -10.48 27.18 10.76
C LEU A 198 -9.12 27.72 11.20
N THR A 199 -8.99 28.18 12.46
CA THR A 199 -7.78 28.83 12.95
C THR A 199 -6.89 27.93 13.82
N VAL A 200 -7.42 26.83 14.37
CA VAL A 200 -6.70 25.90 15.25
C VAL A 200 -6.67 24.50 14.65
N THR A 201 -7.83 23.84 14.55
CA THR A 201 -7.90 22.42 14.17
C THR A 201 -7.36 22.18 12.76
N LEU A 202 -7.85 22.95 11.78
CA LEU A 202 -7.46 22.78 10.37
C LEU A 202 -5.99 23.10 10.13
N PRO A 203 -5.41 24.23 10.61
CA PRO A 203 -3.98 24.49 10.47
C PRO A 203 -3.08 23.43 11.11
N LEU A 204 -3.45 22.91 12.28
CA LEU A 204 -2.72 21.80 12.91
C LEU A 204 -2.84 20.49 12.15
N ALA A 205 -3.95 20.28 11.43
CA ALA A 205 -4.15 19.10 10.59
C ALA A 205 -3.49 19.20 9.18
N VAL A 206 -3.14 20.41 8.69
CA VAL A 206 -2.58 20.64 7.33
C VAL A 206 -1.41 19.72 6.98
N PRO A 207 -0.38 19.51 7.85
CA PRO A 207 0.71 18.60 7.51
C PRO A 207 0.23 17.15 7.32
N GLY A 208 -0.77 16.72 8.10
CA GLY A 208 -1.41 15.42 7.94
C GLY A 208 -2.23 15.32 6.66
N ILE A 209 -2.99 16.37 6.34
CA ILE A 209 -3.77 16.47 5.09
C ILE A 209 -2.82 16.40 3.89
N ALA A 210 -1.74 17.17 3.89
CA ALA A 210 -0.74 17.14 2.82
C ALA A 210 -0.09 15.76 2.67
N SER A 211 0.26 15.10 3.79
CA SER A 211 0.79 13.74 3.77
C SER A 211 -0.20 12.74 3.19
N ALA A 212 -1.47 12.82 3.58
CA ALA A 212 -2.53 11.97 3.08
C ALA A 212 -2.76 12.17 1.57
N MET A 213 -2.86 13.44 1.11
CA MET A 213 -2.98 13.77 -0.30
C MET A 213 -1.84 13.21 -1.14
N LEU A 214 -0.59 13.43 -0.74
CA LEU A 214 0.58 12.96 -1.48
C LEU A 214 0.62 11.43 -1.54
N LEU A 215 0.25 10.75 -0.45
CA LEU A 215 0.22 9.29 -0.45
C LEU A 215 -0.88 8.73 -1.33
N VAL A 216 -2.09 9.31 -1.30
CA VAL A 216 -3.19 8.90 -2.20
C VAL A 216 -2.82 9.17 -3.65
N PHE A 217 -2.18 10.31 -3.95
CA PHE A 217 -1.69 10.64 -5.29
C PHE A 217 -0.71 9.58 -5.81
N ILE A 218 0.30 9.19 -4.98
CA ILE A 218 1.25 8.13 -5.35
C ILE A 218 0.49 6.81 -5.61
N ARG A 219 -0.48 6.46 -4.76
CA ARG A 219 -1.26 5.21 -4.92
C ARG A 219 -2.09 5.18 -6.18
N SER A 220 -2.70 6.31 -6.55
CA SER A 220 -3.43 6.45 -7.81
C SER A 220 -2.48 6.33 -9.02
N LEU A 221 -1.32 7.00 -9.01
CA LEU A 221 -0.33 6.85 -10.08
C LEU A 221 0.23 5.43 -10.22
N GLU A 222 0.25 4.66 -9.14
CA GLU A 222 0.71 3.26 -9.13
C GLU A 222 -0.40 2.29 -9.52
N ASP A 223 -1.65 2.73 -9.55
CA ASP A 223 -2.77 1.83 -9.77
C ASP A 223 -2.76 1.27 -11.19
N PHE A 224 -2.93 -0.02 -11.24
CA PHE A 224 -3.11 -0.79 -12.45
C PHE A 224 -4.48 -1.49 -12.43
N GLY A 225 -4.91 -1.90 -11.23
CA GLY A 225 -6.05 -2.78 -11.05
C GLY A 225 -7.38 -2.14 -11.47
N ASN A 226 -7.70 -0.93 -10.98
CA ASN A 226 -8.91 -0.25 -11.40
C ASN A 226 -8.82 0.21 -12.87
N PRO A 227 -7.73 0.88 -13.31
CA PRO A 227 -7.65 1.36 -14.69
C PRO A 227 -7.75 0.26 -15.75
N VAL A 228 -7.12 -0.91 -15.57
CA VAL A 228 -7.19 -1.96 -16.58
C VAL A 228 -8.61 -2.42 -16.88
N VAL A 229 -9.54 -2.23 -15.93
CA VAL A 229 -10.95 -2.64 -16.04
C VAL A 229 -11.84 -1.50 -16.53
N ILE A 230 -11.59 -0.23 -16.11
CA ILE A 230 -12.58 0.84 -16.28
C ILE A 230 -12.06 2.08 -17.06
N GLN A 231 -10.80 2.11 -17.48
CA GLN A 231 -10.23 3.30 -18.15
C GLN A 231 -10.91 3.66 -19.49
N GLY A 232 -11.51 2.70 -20.19
CA GLY A 232 -12.11 2.94 -21.50
C GLY A 232 -11.15 3.61 -22.47
N SER A 233 -11.57 4.71 -23.09
CA SER A 233 -10.74 5.54 -23.99
C SER A 233 -9.79 6.48 -23.24
N PHE A 234 -9.97 6.70 -21.93
CA PHE A 234 -9.15 7.58 -21.11
C PHE A 234 -7.92 6.84 -20.57
N ARG A 235 -6.99 6.54 -21.46
CA ARG A 235 -5.82 5.71 -21.19
C ARG A 235 -4.91 6.30 -20.13
N VAL A 236 -4.43 5.46 -19.21
CA VAL A 236 -3.43 5.80 -18.18
C VAL A 236 -2.13 5.04 -18.40
N LEU A 237 -1.04 5.60 -17.89
CA LEU A 237 0.31 5.14 -18.23
C LEU A 237 0.63 3.73 -17.72
N THR A 238 0.04 3.30 -16.58
CA THR A 238 0.22 1.96 -16.01
C THR A 238 -0.29 0.88 -16.94
N VAL A 239 -1.46 1.08 -17.53
CA VAL A 239 -2.08 0.11 -18.45
C VAL A 239 -1.38 0.14 -19.81
N GLU A 240 -0.97 1.32 -20.30
CA GLU A 240 -0.21 1.41 -21.55
C GLU A 240 1.17 0.71 -21.45
N ALA A 241 1.85 0.82 -20.30
CA ALA A 241 3.09 0.08 -20.08
C ALA A 241 2.85 -1.45 -20.03
N TYR A 242 1.74 -1.90 -19.46
CA TYR A 242 1.33 -3.29 -19.49
C TYR A 242 1.06 -3.77 -20.93
N HIS A 243 0.27 -3.03 -21.70
CA HIS A 243 -0.02 -3.38 -23.10
C HIS A 243 1.23 -3.37 -23.98
N ALA A 244 2.18 -2.45 -23.75
CA ALA A 244 3.44 -2.44 -24.47
C ALA A 244 4.22 -3.75 -24.28
N VAL A 245 4.24 -4.30 -23.06
CA VAL A 245 4.98 -5.52 -22.73
C VAL A 245 4.23 -6.78 -23.12
N THR A 246 2.95 -6.90 -22.74
CA THR A 246 2.18 -8.16 -22.90
C THR A 246 1.41 -8.23 -24.21
N GLY A 247 0.89 -7.11 -24.70
CA GLY A 247 0.11 -7.06 -25.94
C GLY A 247 0.97 -6.83 -27.18
N MET A 248 1.95 -5.90 -27.10
CA MET A 248 2.81 -5.56 -28.24
C MET A 248 4.17 -6.28 -28.23
N TYR A 249 4.48 -7.03 -27.16
CA TYR A 249 5.79 -7.68 -26.94
C TYR A 249 6.99 -6.73 -27.09
N ASN A 250 6.78 -5.44 -26.78
CA ASN A 250 7.78 -4.38 -26.96
C ASN A 250 8.36 -3.96 -25.60
N MET A 251 9.33 -4.75 -25.13
CA MET A 251 10.02 -4.50 -23.85
C MET A 251 10.70 -3.13 -23.77
N PRO A 252 11.41 -2.61 -24.81
CA PRO A 252 12.01 -1.28 -24.75
C PRO A 252 10.98 -0.15 -24.59
N LEU A 253 9.83 -0.24 -25.26
CA LEU A 253 8.74 0.72 -25.09
C LEU A 253 8.17 0.63 -23.67
N GLY A 254 7.86 -0.57 -23.18
CA GLY A 254 7.39 -0.78 -21.82
C GLY A 254 8.35 -0.23 -20.75
N ALA A 255 9.66 -0.45 -20.94
CA ALA A 255 10.70 0.09 -20.06
C ALA A 255 10.74 1.65 -20.11
N THR A 256 10.57 2.24 -21.30
CA THR A 256 10.51 3.70 -21.44
C THR A 256 9.29 4.29 -20.73
N LEU A 257 8.11 3.72 -20.92
CA LEU A 257 6.89 4.15 -20.23
C LEU A 257 7.02 3.99 -18.69
N ALA A 258 7.68 2.91 -18.24
CA ALA A 258 7.99 2.68 -16.84
C ALA A 258 8.87 3.80 -16.23
N ILE A 259 9.84 4.34 -16.98
CA ILE A 259 10.65 5.47 -16.52
C ILE A 259 9.81 6.74 -16.39
N PHE A 260 8.92 7.03 -17.36
CA PHE A 260 8.02 8.18 -17.27
C PHE A 260 7.01 8.08 -16.11
N MET A 261 6.70 6.87 -15.62
CA MET A 261 5.96 6.67 -14.37
C MET A 261 6.85 6.88 -13.14
N LEU A 262 8.08 6.41 -13.20
CA LEU A 262 8.99 6.41 -12.05
C LEU A 262 9.38 7.84 -11.64
N VAL A 263 9.62 8.73 -12.62
CA VAL A 263 10.06 10.11 -12.34
C VAL A 263 9.06 10.87 -11.46
N PRO A 264 7.77 11.05 -11.81
CA PRO A 264 6.85 11.81 -10.97
C PRO A 264 6.61 11.13 -9.61
N THR A 265 6.56 9.80 -9.53
CA THR A 265 6.36 9.11 -8.25
C THR A 265 7.55 9.30 -7.30
N LEU A 266 8.78 9.24 -7.79
CA LEU A 266 9.98 9.53 -6.99
C LEU A 266 10.05 11.00 -6.58
N MET A 267 9.69 11.94 -7.45
CA MET A 267 9.65 13.37 -7.12
C MET A 267 8.66 13.64 -5.96
N ILE A 268 7.45 13.10 -6.05
CA ILE A 268 6.42 13.26 -5.03
C ILE A 268 6.83 12.57 -3.72
N PHE A 269 7.39 11.38 -3.80
CA PHE A 269 7.94 10.69 -2.63
C PHE A 269 9.06 11.49 -1.95
N ALA A 270 9.94 12.10 -2.73
CA ALA A 270 10.98 12.99 -2.19
C ALA A 270 10.37 14.23 -1.49
N VAL A 271 9.36 14.86 -2.08
CA VAL A 271 8.62 15.97 -1.46
C VAL A 271 7.98 15.51 -0.15
N GLN A 272 7.31 14.36 -0.14
CA GLN A 272 6.70 13.81 1.07
C GLN A 272 7.75 13.53 2.16
N LYS A 273 8.85 12.86 1.82
CA LYS A 273 9.89 12.45 2.77
C LYS A 273 10.66 13.64 3.33
N TYR A 274 11.07 14.59 2.49
CA TYR A 274 12.01 15.65 2.90
C TYR A 274 11.34 16.95 3.28
N TYR A 275 10.16 17.26 2.75
CA TYR A 275 9.49 18.54 3.00
C TYR A 275 8.34 18.38 4.00
N VAL A 276 7.40 17.48 3.76
CA VAL A 276 6.20 17.35 4.59
C VAL A 276 6.52 16.70 5.93
N SER A 277 7.33 15.64 5.96
CA SER A 277 7.69 14.94 7.21
C SER A 277 8.50 15.79 8.18
N ARG A 278 9.22 16.81 7.72
CA ARG A 278 9.97 17.74 8.59
C ARG A 278 9.10 18.79 9.27
N ARG A 279 7.89 19.05 8.78
CA ARG A 279 6.95 20.03 9.33
C ARG A 279 5.91 19.42 10.27
N SER A 280 6.13 18.20 10.75
CA SER A 280 5.28 17.62 11.78
C SER A 280 5.34 18.50 13.03
N TYR A 281 4.22 19.12 13.38
CA TYR A 281 4.11 19.84 14.65
C TYR A 281 4.14 18.80 15.77
N VAL A 282 5.27 18.74 16.48
CA VAL A 282 5.33 18.09 17.78
C VAL A 282 4.54 19.00 18.72
N THR A 283 3.41 18.54 19.20
CA THR A 283 2.71 19.22 20.32
C THR A 283 3.65 19.28 21.51
N VAL A 284 3.90 20.47 21.99
CA VAL A 284 4.99 20.84 22.91
C VAL A 284 4.87 20.20 24.31
N THR A 285 3.76 19.58 24.65
CA THR A 285 3.55 19.06 26.00
C THR A 285 2.83 17.73 26.00
N GLY A 286 3.49 16.72 26.56
CA GLY A 286 2.91 15.57 27.24
C GLY A 286 1.79 14.78 26.54
N LYS A 287 1.43 13.65 27.12
CA LYS A 287 0.25 12.88 26.68
C LYS A 287 -1.00 13.76 26.70
N PRO A 288 -1.81 13.79 25.63
CA PRO A 288 -3.07 14.52 25.65
C PRO A 288 -3.90 14.09 26.86
N SER A 289 -4.09 15.01 27.79
CA SER A 289 -4.80 14.74 29.05
C SER A 289 -6.28 15.05 28.91
N GLY A 290 -7.00 14.34 28.04
CA GLY A 290 -8.44 14.57 27.95
C GLY A 290 -9.13 13.79 26.85
N VAL A 291 -10.42 13.59 27.02
CA VAL A 291 -11.34 13.15 25.95
C VAL A 291 -11.49 14.33 25.00
N GLY A 292 -11.00 14.20 23.75
CA GLY A 292 -11.07 15.28 22.75
C GLY A 292 -12.45 15.95 22.70
N LEU A 293 -12.45 17.27 22.51
CA LEU A 293 -13.67 18.05 22.30
C LEU A 293 -14.53 17.38 21.22
N ARG A 294 -15.73 17.02 21.58
CA ARG A 294 -16.70 16.44 20.67
C ARG A 294 -17.78 17.46 20.36
N SER A 295 -17.95 17.77 19.10
CA SER A 295 -19.05 18.64 18.68
C SER A 295 -20.37 17.88 18.78
N THR A 296 -21.26 18.34 19.67
CA THR A 296 -22.64 17.86 19.79
C THR A 296 -23.61 18.74 19.03
N GLU A 297 -23.14 19.82 18.42
CA GLU A 297 -23.99 20.78 17.71
C GLU A 297 -24.67 20.15 16.50
N ARG A 298 -25.98 20.32 16.42
CA ARG A 298 -26.84 19.69 15.41
C ARG A 298 -26.42 20.02 13.97
N HIS A 299 -26.07 21.29 13.72
CA HIS A 299 -25.69 21.77 12.40
C HIS A 299 -24.32 21.25 11.88
N VAL A 300 -23.47 20.70 12.74
CA VAL A 300 -22.21 20.01 12.36
C VAL A 300 -22.44 18.50 12.34
N LYS A 301 -23.03 17.97 13.41
CA LYS A 301 -23.23 16.54 13.62
C LYS A 301 -24.05 15.89 12.51
N TYR A 302 -25.23 16.46 12.18
CA TYR A 302 -26.15 15.82 11.23
C TYR A 302 -25.66 15.85 9.78
N PRO A 303 -25.09 16.94 9.22
CA PRO A 303 -24.50 16.90 7.89
C PRO A 303 -23.33 15.91 7.77
N VAL A 304 -22.43 15.87 8.76
CA VAL A 304 -21.31 14.90 8.78
C VAL A 304 -21.87 13.48 8.84
N LEU A 305 -22.84 13.21 9.73
CA LEU A 305 -23.48 11.91 9.83
C LEU A 305 -24.17 11.50 8.53
N ALA A 306 -24.91 12.41 7.89
CA ALA A 306 -25.59 12.14 6.62
C ALA A 306 -24.61 11.78 5.50
N LEU A 307 -23.50 12.53 5.38
CA LEU A 307 -22.44 12.22 4.42
C LEU A 307 -21.77 10.88 4.71
N MET A 308 -21.50 10.58 5.98
CA MET A 308 -20.91 9.30 6.37
C MET A 308 -21.88 8.13 6.09
N ILE A 309 -23.19 8.30 6.33
CA ILE A 309 -24.19 7.27 5.98
C ILE A 309 -24.25 7.07 4.48
N LEU A 310 -24.29 8.15 3.69
CA LEU A 310 -24.31 8.09 2.23
C LEU A 310 -23.09 7.35 1.67
N LEU A 311 -21.90 7.74 2.11
CA LEU A 311 -20.65 7.12 1.65
C LEU A 311 -20.53 5.67 2.12
N THR A 312 -20.92 5.37 3.37
CA THR A 312 -20.95 4.00 3.89
C THR A 312 -21.95 3.16 3.10
N GLY A 313 -23.14 3.71 2.82
CA GLY A 313 -24.16 3.06 2.00
C GLY A 313 -23.66 2.76 0.58
N LEU A 314 -22.94 3.71 -0.04
CA LEU A 314 -22.31 3.52 -1.35
C LEU A 314 -21.26 2.39 -1.33
N ILE A 315 -20.39 2.36 -0.33
CA ILE A 315 -19.39 1.29 -0.18
C ILE A 315 -20.09 -0.07 -0.01
N LEU A 316 -21.06 -0.16 0.88
CA LEU A 316 -21.80 -1.41 1.10
C LEU A 316 -22.59 -1.84 -0.13
N LEU A 317 -23.19 -0.91 -0.86
CA LEU A 317 -23.88 -1.17 -2.13
C LEU A 317 -22.91 -1.73 -3.18
N MET A 318 -21.72 -1.13 -3.32
CA MET A 318 -20.71 -1.61 -4.25
C MET A 318 -20.27 -3.05 -3.94
N TYR A 319 -19.98 -3.36 -2.68
CA TYR A 319 -19.66 -4.73 -2.30
C TYR A 319 -20.88 -5.67 -2.47
N GLY A 320 -22.06 -5.22 -2.09
CA GLY A 320 -23.29 -5.98 -2.21
C GLY A 320 -23.64 -6.35 -3.66
N VAL A 321 -23.49 -5.41 -4.62
CA VAL A 321 -23.80 -5.70 -6.01
C VAL A 321 -22.80 -6.67 -6.65
N VAL A 322 -21.51 -6.58 -6.29
CA VAL A 322 -20.52 -7.56 -6.77
C VAL A 322 -20.78 -8.95 -6.14
N LEU A 323 -21.18 -9.00 -4.87
CA LEU A 323 -21.60 -10.25 -4.24
C LEU A 323 -22.80 -10.87 -4.97
N TYR A 324 -23.82 -10.07 -5.24
CA TYR A 324 -24.97 -10.52 -6.03
C TYR A 324 -24.55 -10.99 -7.42
N GLY A 325 -23.74 -10.19 -8.14
CA GLY A 325 -23.24 -10.50 -9.47
C GLY A 325 -22.41 -11.79 -9.52
N SER A 326 -21.68 -12.14 -8.45
CA SER A 326 -20.93 -13.39 -8.38
C SER A 326 -21.82 -14.66 -8.41
N PHE A 327 -23.10 -14.51 -8.08
CA PHE A 327 -24.11 -15.56 -8.15
C PHE A 327 -25.03 -15.47 -9.38
N THR A 328 -24.72 -14.62 -10.36
CA THR A 328 -25.45 -14.56 -11.63
C THR A 328 -24.80 -15.44 -12.70
N ARG A 329 -25.56 -15.91 -13.67
CA ARG A 329 -25.00 -16.67 -14.80
C ARG A 329 -24.21 -15.79 -15.74
N LEU A 330 -24.81 -14.69 -16.18
CA LEU A 330 -24.17 -13.72 -17.05
C LEU A 330 -24.76 -12.35 -16.72
N TRP A 331 -23.94 -11.48 -16.13
CA TRP A 331 -24.39 -10.16 -15.67
C TRP A 331 -25.01 -9.35 -16.81
N GLY A 332 -26.17 -8.77 -16.55
CA GLY A 332 -26.88 -7.90 -17.49
C GLY A 332 -27.64 -8.62 -18.60
N VAL A 333 -27.49 -9.94 -18.76
CA VAL A 333 -28.17 -10.76 -19.76
C VAL A 333 -29.03 -11.85 -19.10
N ASP A 334 -28.42 -12.67 -18.25
CA ASP A 334 -29.09 -13.72 -17.47
C ASP A 334 -28.69 -13.60 -16.00
N ASN A 335 -29.47 -12.84 -15.26
CA ASN A 335 -29.27 -12.60 -13.84
C ASN A 335 -29.82 -13.72 -12.95
N SER A 336 -30.17 -14.89 -13.50
CA SER A 336 -30.62 -16.04 -12.73
C SER A 336 -29.54 -16.52 -11.77
N PHE A 337 -29.96 -16.90 -10.56
CA PHE A 337 -29.07 -17.38 -9.50
C PHE A 337 -28.33 -18.65 -9.89
N THR A 338 -27.02 -18.68 -9.66
CA THR A 338 -26.18 -19.83 -9.88
C THR A 338 -24.98 -19.87 -8.93
N VAL A 339 -24.55 -21.07 -8.56
CA VAL A 339 -23.29 -21.30 -7.82
C VAL A 339 -22.16 -21.80 -8.74
N LYS A 340 -22.43 -21.88 -10.05
CA LYS A 340 -21.46 -22.42 -11.03
C LYS A 340 -20.15 -21.65 -11.06
N ASN A 341 -20.18 -20.32 -10.88
CA ASN A 341 -18.98 -19.48 -10.84
C ASN A 341 -18.04 -19.92 -9.72
N TYR A 342 -18.56 -20.19 -8.52
CA TYR A 342 -17.75 -20.68 -7.40
C TYR A 342 -17.25 -22.11 -7.62
N LEU A 343 -18.09 -22.99 -8.20
CA LEU A 343 -17.66 -24.33 -8.57
C LEU A 343 -16.52 -24.27 -9.62
N TYR A 344 -16.58 -23.33 -10.56
CA TYR A 344 -15.53 -23.10 -11.54
C TYR A 344 -14.23 -22.62 -10.87
N VAL A 345 -14.30 -21.64 -9.96
CA VAL A 345 -13.14 -21.17 -9.21
C VAL A 345 -12.43 -22.31 -8.47
N PHE A 346 -13.16 -23.27 -7.88
CA PHE A 346 -12.53 -24.37 -7.15
C PHE A 346 -12.14 -25.55 -8.05
N LYS A 347 -12.88 -25.85 -9.13
CA LYS A 347 -12.56 -26.96 -10.03
C LYS A 347 -11.44 -26.62 -11.00
N VAL A 348 -11.49 -25.45 -11.63
CA VAL A 348 -10.51 -25.00 -12.64
C VAL A 348 -9.44 -24.14 -11.99
N GLY A 349 -9.85 -23.18 -11.16
CA GLY A 349 -8.95 -22.25 -10.48
C GLY A 349 -8.39 -22.76 -9.14
N GLY A 350 -8.69 -24.01 -8.75
CA GLY A 350 -8.23 -24.56 -7.45
C GLY A 350 -6.71 -24.53 -7.27
N GLN A 351 -5.97 -24.80 -8.37
CA GLN A 351 -4.51 -24.68 -8.37
C GLN A 351 -4.07 -23.23 -8.11
N TYR A 352 -4.76 -22.22 -8.67
CA TYR A 352 -4.44 -20.80 -8.45
C TYR A 352 -4.67 -20.37 -7.00
N VAL A 353 -5.69 -20.96 -6.35
CA VAL A 353 -5.92 -20.78 -4.89
C VAL A 353 -4.72 -21.30 -4.11
N LEU A 354 -4.29 -22.54 -4.40
CA LEU A 354 -3.16 -23.18 -3.71
C LEU A 354 -1.85 -22.43 -3.97
N ASP A 355 -1.57 -22.05 -5.21
CA ASP A 355 -0.37 -21.28 -5.58
C ASP A 355 -0.33 -19.94 -4.86
N THR A 356 -1.45 -19.21 -4.85
CA THR A 356 -1.52 -17.89 -4.18
C THR A 356 -1.29 -18.02 -2.68
N ILE A 357 -1.93 -19.00 -2.01
CA ILE A 357 -1.77 -19.23 -0.57
C ILE A 357 -0.33 -19.67 -0.28
N THR A 358 0.23 -20.59 -1.05
CA THR A 358 1.59 -21.10 -0.86
C THR A 358 2.62 -19.98 -0.98
N ILE A 359 2.53 -19.17 -2.04
CA ILE A 359 3.43 -18.02 -2.23
C ILE A 359 3.26 -17.00 -1.11
N ALA A 360 2.03 -16.70 -0.69
CA ALA A 360 1.77 -15.78 0.41
C ALA A 360 2.32 -16.31 1.75
N LEU A 361 2.16 -17.59 2.03
CA LEU A 361 2.69 -18.24 3.25
C LEU A 361 4.21 -18.25 3.30
N ILE A 362 4.90 -18.36 2.15
CA ILE A 362 6.37 -18.29 2.09
C ILE A 362 6.84 -16.83 2.16
N ALA A 363 6.24 -15.93 1.38
CA ALA A 363 6.67 -14.54 1.31
C ALA A 363 6.46 -13.77 2.62
N THR A 364 5.40 -14.10 3.36
CA THR A 364 5.00 -13.37 4.58
C THR A 364 6.06 -13.48 5.70
N PRO A 365 6.47 -14.68 6.17
CA PRO A 365 7.47 -14.79 7.23
C PRO A 365 8.85 -14.29 6.76
N VAL A 366 9.23 -14.55 5.52
CA VAL A 366 10.52 -14.11 4.96
C VAL A 366 10.58 -12.59 4.92
N GLY A 367 9.53 -11.93 4.37
CA GLY A 367 9.45 -10.48 4.31
C GLY A 367 9.34 -9.83 5.68
N GLY A 368 8.58 -10.43 6.60
CA GLY A 368 8.45 -9.96 7.98
C GLY A 368 9.78 -9.99 8.74
N LEU A 369 10.49 -11.13 8.72
CA LEU A 369 11.78 -11.27 9.38
C LEU A 369 12.85 -10.35 8.77
N LEU A 370 12.91 -10.28 7.43
CA LEU A 370 13.84 -9.36 6.75
C LEU A 370 13.56 -7.90 7.12
N SER A 371 12.28 -7.52 7.25
CA SER A 371 11.89 -6.18 7.71
C SER A 371 12.42 -5.88 9.12
N MET A 372 12.25 -6.82 10.06
CA MET A 372 12.72 -6.65 11.45
C MET A 372 14.25 -6.56 11.52
N LEU A 373 14.96 -7.42 10.75
CA LEU A 373 16.41 -7.40 10.69
C LEU A 373 16.96 -6.09 10.12
N ILE A 374 16.40 -5.60 9.00
CA ILE A 374 16.80 -4.32 8.41
C ILE A 374 16.53 -3.17 9.40
N ALA A 375 15.33 -3.13 10.00
CA ALA A 375 14.98 -2.12 10.98
C ALA A 375 15.93 -2.11 12.18
N TYR A 376 16.27 -3.28 12.71
CA TYR A 376 17.25 -3.43 13.80
C TYR A 376 18.61 -2.89 13.40
N LEU A 377 19.17 -3.33 12.26
CA LEU A 377 20.48 -2.88 11.79
C LEU A 377 20.50 -1.36 11.60
N VAL A 378 19.50 -0.83 10.93
CA VAL A 378 19.38 0.62 10.64
C VAL A 378 19.17 1.44 11.92
N THR A 379 18.53 0.92 12.96
CA THR A 379 18.23 1.69 14.19
C THR A 379 19.31 1.52 15.27
N ARG A 380 19.78 0.30 15.49
CA ARG A 380 20.63 -0.08 16.62
C ARG A 380 22.14 -0.17 16.30
N ARG A 381 22.48 -0.32 15.02
CA ARG A 381 23.90 -0.51 14.63
C ARG A 381 24.41 0.69 13.84
N ARG A 382 25.69 1.04 14.09
CA ARG A 382 26.40 2.08 13.34
C ARG A 382 27.39 1.38 12.39
N PHE A 383 27.18 1.56 11.10
CA PHE A 383 28.03 1.03 10.05
C PHE A 383 28.04 1.95 8.82
N PRO A 384 29.10 1.93 8.01
CA PRO A 384 29.16 2.70 6.78
C PRO A 384 28.08 2.23 5.80
N GLY A 385 27.37 3.17 5.19
CA GLY A 385 26.27 2.84 4.26
C GLY A 385 24.91 2.59 4.92
N ARG A 386 24.77 2.77 6.24
CA ARG A 386 23.51 2.63 6.96
C ARG A 386 22.38 3.47 6.32
N GLY A 387 22.66 4.72 5.96
CA GLY A 387 21.68 5.60 5.29
C GLY A 387 21.32 5.12 3.89
N VAL A 388 22.28 4.50 3.17
CA VAL A 388 22.02 3.88 1.86
C VAL A 388 21.14 2.66 2.01
N MET A 389 21.40 1.80 3.00
CA MET A 389 20.56 0.64 3.30
C MET A 389 19.13 1.06 3.64
N ASP A 390 18.92 2.07 4.50
CA ASP A 390 17.59 2.63 4.80
C ASP A 390 16.92 3.17 3.53
N PHE A 391 17.62 3.95 2.74
CA PHE A 391 17.08 4.53 1.51
C PHE A 391 16.68 3.46 0.49
N VAL A 392 17.58 2.52 0.18
CA VAL A 392 17.33 1.46 -0.81
C VAL A 392 16.20 0.53 -0.35
N SER A 393 16.17 0.18 0.94
CA SER A 393 15.09 -0.66 1.47
C SER A 393 13.70 -0.01 1.35
N MET A 394 13.64 1.35 1.33
CA MET A 394 12.40 2.10 1.15
C MET A 394 12.04 2.37 -0.31
N LEU A 395 12.98 2.18 -1.25
CA LEU A 395 12.81 2.59 -2.65
C LEU A 395 11.59 1.94 -3.31
N ASN A 396 11.37 0.65 -3.06
CA ASN A 396 10.23 -0.09 -3.61
C ASN A 396 8.84 0.38 -3.08
N PHE A 397 8.81 1.23 -2.05
CA PHE A 397 7.57 1.86 -1.61
C PHE A 397 7.11 2.97 -2.56
N ALA A 398 8.06 3.63 -3.22
CA ALA A 398 7.81 4.73 -4.16
C ALA A 398 7.83 4.28 -5.63
N VAL A 399 8.25 3.05 -5.92
CA VAL A 399 8.32 2.53 -7.28
C VAL A 399 6.99 1.88 -7.66
N PRO A 400 6.34 2.29 -8.77
CA PRO A 400 5.12 1.68 -9.26
C PRO A 400 5.27 0.17 -9.50
N GLY A 401 4.19 -0.60 -9.23
CA GLY A 401 4.22 -2.06 -9.39
C GLY A 401 4.59 -2.53 -10.77
N VAL A 402 4.06 -1.88 -11.77
CA VAL A 402 4.35 -2.16 -13.19
C VAL A 402 5.85 -2.02 -13.47
N VAL A 403 6.50 -0.96 -12.94
CA VAL A 403 7.95 -0.75 -13.08
C VAL A 403 8.75 -1.90 -12.44
N VAL A 404 8.34 -2.32 -11.23
CA VAL A 404 8.98 -3.46 -10.55
C VAL A 404 8.80 -4.74 -11.37
N GLY A 405 7.60 -5.04 -11.87
CA GLY A 405 7.31 -6.23 -12.66
C GLY A 405 8.13 -6.30 -13.95
N ILE A 406 8.14 -5.20 -14.73
CA ILE A 406 8.97 -5.07 -15.93
C ILE A 406 10.46 -5.24 -15.58
N GLY A 407 10.92 -4.59 -14.51
CA GLY A 407 12.30 -4.69 -14.05
C GLY A 407 12.71 -6.11 -13.69
N TYR A 408 11.84 -6.88 -13.03
CA TYR A 408 12.10 -8.26 -12.66
C TYR A 408 12.20 -9.18 -13.88
N ILE A 409 11.32 -9.04 -14.88
CA ILE A 409 11.47 -9.77 -16.14
C ILE A 409 12.81 -9.44 -16.80
N LEU A 410 13.14 -8.16 -16.96
CA LEU A 410 14.37 -7.72 -17.62
C LEU A 410 15.64 -8.14 -16.86
N ALA A 411 15.57 -8.25 -15.53
CA ALA A 411 16.71 -8.63 -14.70
C ALA A 411 16.91 -10.15 -14.62
N PHE A 412 15.82 -10.93 -14.60
CA PHE A 412 15.86 -12.35 -14.23
C PHE A 412 15.35 -13.31 -15.31
N ASN A 413 15.27 -12.86 -16.56
CA ASN A 413 14.92 -13.72 -17.70
C ASN A 413 16.15 -14.36 -18.38
N THR A 414 17.35 -13.90 -18.05
CA THR A 414 18.61 -14.34 -18.66
C THR A 414 19.63 -14.80 -17.60
N PRO A 415 20.60 -15.68 -17.94
CA PRO A 415 21.71 -15.99 -17.07
C PRO A 415 22.43 -14.73 -16.56
N PRO A 416 23.06 -14.77 -15.36
CA PRO A 416 23.27 -15.94 -14.49
C PRO A 416 22.08 -16.28 -13.57
N LEU A 417 21.09 -15.39 -13.37
CA LEU A 417 19.97 -15.57 -12.43
C LEU A 417 18.66 -15.70 -13.21
N ARG A 418 18.44 -16.81 -13.88
CA ARG A 418 17.18 -17.07 -14.57
C ARG A 418 16.12 -17.56 -13.58
N LEU A 419 15.23 -16.64 -13.14
CA LEU A 419 14.17 -16.92 -12.16
C LEU A 419 12.77 -16.91 -12.79
N THR A 420 12.61 -16.42 -14.02
CA THR A 420 11.32 -16.38 -14.72
C THR A 420 10.75 -17.79 -14.86
N GLY A 421 9.43 -17.90 -14.65
CA GLY A 421 8.74 -19.20 -14.66
C GLY A 421 8.72 -19.95 -13.33
N THR A 422 9.37 -19.45 -12.28
CA THR A 422 9.45 -20.08 -10.96
C THR A 422 8.58 -19.36 -9.92
N ALA A 423 8.13 -20.09 -8.87
CA ALA A 423 7.50 -19.46 -7.70
C ALA A 423 8.43 -18.45 -7.01
N LEU A 424 9.74 -18.70 -7.05
CA LEU A 424 10.72 -17.89 -6.34
C LEU A 424 10.70 -16.43 -6.79
N ILE A 425 10.56 -16.14 -8.10
CA ILE A 425 10.51 -14.75 -8.58
C ILE A 425 9.30 -14.02 -8.00
N ILE A 426 8.14 -14.68 -7.89
CA ILE A 426 6.92 -14.10 -7.34
C ILE A 426 7.08 -13.82 -5.84
N VAL A 427 7.66 -14.80 -5.10
CA VAL A 427 7.99 -14.63 -3.66
C VAL A 427 8.91 -13.44 -3.45
N LEU A 428 9.97 -13.32 -4.25
CA LEU A 428 10.94 -12.21 -4.15
C LEU A 428 10.31 -10.85 -4.48
N VAL A 429 9.46 -10.78 -5.51
CA VAL A 429 8.67 -9.56 -5.80
C VAL A 429 7.86 -9.16 -4.57
N PHE A 430 7.14 -10.08 -3.95
CA PHE A 430 6.34 -9.78 -2.77
C PHE A 430 7.18 -9.37 -1.57
N VAL A 431 8.24 -10.11 -1.26
CA VAL A 431 9.14 -9.80 -0.12
C VAL A 431 9.69 -8.39 -0.25
N PHE A 432 10.40 -8.09 -1.35
CA PHE A 432 11.09 -6.80 -1.50
C PHE A 432 10.16 -5.61 -1.74
N ARG A 433 8.96 -5.86 -2.28
CA ARG A 433 7.97 -4.79 -2.48
C ARG A 433 7.18 -4.46 -1.20
N ARG A 434 6.98 -5.43 -0.29
CA ARG A 434 6.11 -5.26 0.87
C ARG A 434 6.85 -5.00 2.18
N MET A 435 8.13 -5.35 2.28
CA MET A 435 8.95 -5.15 3.47
C MET A 435 9.08 -3.68 3.95
N PRO A 436 8.98 -2.61 3.11
CA PRO A 436 9.18 -1.24 3.58
C PRO A 436 8.23 -0.84 4.70
N VAL A 437 6.97 -1.31 4.68
CA VAL A 437 5.99 -1.00 5.73
C VAL A 437 6.41 -1.63 7.05
N GLY A 438 6.78 -2.92 7.04
CA GLY A 438 7.28 -3.61 8.24
C GLY A 438 8.55 -2.98 8.80
N ILE A 439 9.46 -2.49 7.94
CA ILE A 439 10.67 -1.79 8.38
C ILE A 439 10.30 -0.51 9.13
N ARG A 440 9.36 0.30 8.61
CA ARG A 440 8.94 1.55 9.25
C ARG A 440 8.24 1.32 10.58
N ASP A 441 7.35 0.33 10.66
CA ASP A 441 6.67 -0.04 11.90
C ASP A 441 7.68 -0.48 12.97
N ALA A 442 8.65 -1.32 12.57
CA ALA A 442 9.69 -1.79 13.47
C ALA A 442 10.64 -0.66 13.93
N ILE A 443 11.05 0.25 13.03
CA ILE A 443 11.86 1.43 13.40
C ILE A 443 11.12 2.28 14.42
N ALA A 444 9.84 2.56 14.19
CA ALA A 444 9.02 3.38 15.09
C ALA A 444 8.91 2.77 16.49
N GLN A 445 8.79 1.44 16.59
CA GLN A 445 8.77 0.76 17.89
C GLN A 445 10.16 0.69 18.53
N LEU A 446 11.22 0.37 17.78
CA LEU A 446 12.58 0.35 18.29
C LEU A 446 12.99 1.70 18.87
N GLN A 447 12.57 2.81 18.28
CA GLN A 447 12.87 4.16 18.78
C GLN A 447 12.23 4.47 20.14
N GLN A 448 11.19 3.72 20.56
CA GLN A 448 10.52 3.86 21.84
C GLN A 448 11.12 2.94 22.93
N ILE A 449 12.01 2.02 22.56
CA ILE A 449 12.64 1.05 23.47
C ILE A 449 14.03 1.55 23.82
N ASP A 450 14.35 1.59 25.14
CA ASP A 450 15.67 1.99 25.62
C ASP A 450 16.74 1.00 25.12
N PRO A 451 17.80 1.48 24.45
CA PRO A 451 18.93 0.64 24.02
C PRO A 451 19.64 -0.10 25.16
N ALA A 452 19.58 0.42 26.39
CA ALA A 452 20.19 -0.19 27.57
C ALA A 452 19.73 -1.63 27.82
N ILE A 453 18.50 -1.99 27.40
CA ILE A 453 17.97 -3.36 27.52
C ILE A 453 18.81 -4.34 26.68
N GLU A 454 19.18 -3.95 25.46
CA GLU A 454 19.99 -4.77 24.56
C GLU A 454 21.47 -4.79 25.00
N GLU A 455 21.97 -3.66 25.54
CA GLU A 455 23.31 -3.54 26.10
C GLU A 455 23.47 -4.45 27.34
N ALA A 456 22.48 -4.49 28.22
CA ALA A 456 22.46 -5.40 29.37
C ALA A 456 22.51 -6.86 28.93
N SER A 457 21.72 -7.27 27.90
CA SER A 457 21.77 -8.61 27.33
C SER A 457 23.17 -8.97 26.81
N SER A 458 23.81 -8.02 26.12
CA SER A 458 25.15 -8.19 25.59
C SER A 458 26.20 -8.26 26.69
N SER A 459 26.07 -7.49 27.77
CA SER A 459 26.96 -7.50 28.94
C SER A 459 26.89 -8.84 29.71
N LEU A 460 25.73 -9.51 29.65
CA LEU A 460 25.53 -10.86 30.17
C LEU A 460 26.06 -11.95 29.23
N GLY A 461 26.78 -11.60 28.16
CA GLY A 461 27.41 -12.54 27.22
C GLY A 461 26.48 -13.09 26.14
N ALA A 462 25.29 -12.50 25.95
CA ALA A 462 24.39 -12.93 24.87
C ALA A 462 24.92 -12.45 23.52
N GLY A 463 25.10 -13.35 22.57
CA GLY A 463 25.41 -13.01 21.18
C GLY A 463 24.21 -12.43 20.43
N PHE A 464 24.45 -11.90 19.20
CA PHE A 464 23.46 -11.23 18.36
C PHE A 464 22.14 -12.02 18.26
N PHE A 465 22.15 -13.26 17.82
CA PHE A 465 20.93 -14.04 17.62
C PHE A 465 20.13 -14.26 18.91
N ARG A 466 20.80 -14.39 20.06
CA ARG A 466 20.13 -14.55 21.35
C ARG A 466 19.48 -13.23 21.78
N THR A 467 20.18 -12.11 21.66
CA THR A 467 19.64 -10.77 21.97
C THR A 467 18.49 -10.42 21.00
N PHE A 468 18.69 -10.57 19.69
CA PHE A 468 17.65 -10.28 18.72
C PHE A 468 16.41 -11.16 18.91
N GLY A 469 16.58 -12.49 19.02
CA GLY A 469 15.45 -13.44 19.06
C GLY A 469 14.72 -13.49 20.40
N ARG A 470 15.43 -13.29 21.53
CA ARG A 470 14.84 -13.42 22.88
C ARG A 470 14.55 -12.10 23.58
N VAL A 471 15.12 -10.99 23.10
CA VAL A 471 14.91 -9.66 23.70
C VAL A 471 14.25 -8.73 22.69
N THR A 472 14.93 -8.40 21.59
CA THR A 472 14.45 -7.37 20.65
C THR A 472 13.17 -7.78 19.93
N LEU A 473 13.14 -8.96 19.31
CA LEU A 473 11.98 -9.42 18.52
C LEU A 473 10.70 -9.55 19.37
N PRO A 474 10.72 -10.08 20.60
CA PRO A 474 9.55 -10.04 21.49
C PRO A 474 9.10 -8.63 21.84
N LEU A 475 10.02 -7.68 22.06
CA LEU A 475 9.68 -6.30 22.37
C LEU A 475 9.02 -5.56 21.18
N ILE A 476 9.43 -5.87 19.95
CA ILE A 476 8.84 -5.33 18.72
C ILE A 476 7.80 -6.25 18.08
N ALA A 477 7.34 -7.25 18.80
CA ALA A 477 6.38 -8.22 18.30
C ALA A 477 5.08 -7.62 17.75
N PRO A 478 4.51 -6.52 18.29
CA PRO A 478 3.37 -5.87 17.66
C PRO A 478 3.66 -5.38 16.25
N ALA A 479 4.85 -4.80 15.97
CA ALA A 479 5.26 -4.41 14.62
C ALA A 479 5.50 -5.63 13.71
N PHE A 480 6.11 -6.68 14.25
CA PHE A 480 6.31 -7.91 13.49
C PHE A 480 4.99 -8.51 13.02
N LEU A 481 4.00 -8.59 13.91
CA LEU A 481 2.69 -9.15 13.61
C LEU A 481 1.89 -8.28 12.64
N SER A 482 1.89 -6.94 12.82
CA SER A 482 1.25 -6.02 11.88
C SER A 482 1.89 -6.14 10.49
N SER A 483 3.21 -6.30 10.43
CA SER A 483 3.95 -6.54 9.19
C SER A 483 3.54 -7.86 8.50
N LEU A 484 3.41 -8.96 9.26
CA LEU A 484 2.96 -10.25 8.71
C LEU A 484 1.55 -10.14 8.12
N VAL A 485 0.60 -9.54 8.86
CA VAL A 485 -0.77 -9.31 8.37
C VAL A 485 -0.75 -8.47 7.10
N TYR A 486 -0.02 -7.36 7.09
CA TYR A 486 0.07 -6.48 5.94
C TYR A 486 0.66 -7.19 4.71
N ILE A 487 1.78 -7.89 4.88
CA ILE A 487 2.44 -8.61 3.78
C ILE A 487 1.50 -9.68 3.22
N PHE A 488 0.88 -10.50 4.07
CA PHE A 488 -0.05 -11.55 3.65
C PHE A 488 -1.24 -10.97 2.84
N VAL A 489 -1.94 -9.97 3.39
CA VAL A 489 -3.07 -9.31 2.70
C VAL A 489 -2.63 -8.79 1.34
N ARG A 490 -1.46 -8.16 1.26
CA ARG A 490 -0.94 -7.61 0.00
C ARG A 490 -0.44 -8.66 -0.97
N CYS A 491 0.02 -9.83 -0.51
CA CYS A 491 0.31 -10.96 -1.40
C CYS A 491 -0.97 -11.52 -2.04
N MET A 492 -2.06 -11.57 -1.27
CA MET A 492 -3.36 -12.06 -1.74
C MET A 492 -4.06 -11.10 -2.71
N THR A 493 -3.83 -9.77 -2.59
CA THR A 493 -4.62 -8.76 -3.30
C THR A 493 -3.86 -8.01 -4.40
N ALA A 494 -2.54 -8.15 -4.49
CA ALA A 494 -1.72 -7.39 -5.43
C ALA A 494 -1.70 -8.02 -6.82
N ILE A 495 -1.67 -7.17 -7.86
CA ILE A 495 -1.53 -7.60 -9.25
C ILE A 495 -0.43 -6.83 -9.99
N SER A 496 -0.29 -5.52 -9.78
CA SER A 496 0.44 -4.61 -10.65
C SER A 496 1.89 -5.01 -10.97
N ALA A 497 2.58 -5.74 -10.08
CA ALA A 497 3.92 -6.24 -10.32
C ALA A 497 3.92 -7.70 -10.78
N VAL A 498 3.01 -8.52 -10.21
CA VAL A 498 3.05 -9.96 -10.41
C VAL A 498 2.46 -10.42 -11.74
N VAL A 499 1.59 -9.60 -12.35
CA VAL A 499 1.02 -9.87 -13.69
C VAL A 499 2.10 -10.09 -14.75
N PHE A 500 3.29 -9.54 -14.55
CA PHE A 500 4.42 -9.72 -15.46
C PHE A 500 5.27 -10.97 -15.19
N VAL A 501 5.25 -11.51 -13.98
CA VAL A 501 6.16 -12.58 -13.54
C VAL A 501 5.47 -13.92 -13.30
N VAL A 502 4.15 -13.99 -13.38
CA VAL A 502 3.40 -15.26 -13.36
C VAL A 502 3.73 -16.11 -14.58
N SER A 503 3.50 -17.41 -14.48
CA SER A 503 3.75 -18.38 -15.55
C SER A 503 2.68 -19.46 -15.55
N ALA A 504 2.66 -20.30 -16.57
CA ALA A 504 1.72 -21.43 -16.66
C ALA A 504 1.83 -22.39 -15.46
N GLY A 505 3.03 -22.54 -14.87
CA GLY A 505 3.26 -23.39 -13.69
C GLY A 505 2.95 -22.73 -12.35
N TRP A 506 2.84 -21.39 -12.29
CA TRP A 506 2.58 -20.62 -11.07
C TRP A 506 1.70 -19.43 -11.37
N GLN A 507 0.42 -19.57 -11.06
CA GLN A 507 -0.58 -18.52 -11.31
C GLN A 507 -1.17 -18.01 -9.99
N LEU A 508 -1.68 -16.78 -10.03
CA LEU A 508 -2.27 -16.13 -8.87
C LEU A 508 -3.75 -15.82 -9.10
N LEU A 509 -4.54 -15.90 -8.04
CA LEU A 509 -5.98 -15.59 -8.07
C LEU A 509 -6.28 -14.20 -8.64
N THR A 510 -5.45 -13.20 -8.35
CA THR A 510 -5.63 -11.84 -8.88
C THR A 510 -5.42 -11.77 -10.38
N VAL A 511 -4.52 -12.61 -10.93
CA VAL A 511 -4.28 -12.68 -12.38
C VAL A 511 -5.39 -13.48 -13.07
N ALA A 512 -5.87 -14.57 -12.43
CA ALA A 512 -7.03 -15.31 -12.92
C ALA A 512 -8.28 -14.42 -12.96
N LEU A 513 -8.50 -13.58 -11.94
CA LEU A 513 -9.58 -12.59 -11.94
C LEU A 513 -9.46 -11.63 -13.14
N LEU A 514 -8.26 -11.11 -13.42
CA LEU A 514 -8.03 -10.24 -14.58
C LEU A 514 -8.36 -10.97 -15.90
N TYR A 515 -7.95 -12.23 -16.00
CA TYR A 515 -8.27 -13.04 -17.18
C TYR A 515 -9.77 -13.18 -17.41
N GLU A 516 -10.56 -13.41 -16.34
CA GLU A 516 -12.02 -13.47 -16.44
C GLU A 516 -12.63 -12.13 -16.91
N VAL A 517 -12.05 -10.99 -16.45
CA VAL A 517 -12.45 -9.66 -16.92
C VAL A 517 -12.15 -9.49 -18.41
N ASP A 518 -10.95 -9.89 -18.86
CA ASP A 518 -10.55 -9.82 -20.27
C ASP A 518 -11.43 -10.69 -21.18
N GLN A 519 -11.97 -11.80 -20.64
CA GLN A 519 -12.94 -12.67 -21.33
C GLN A 519 -14.40 -12.16 -21.22
N ALA A 520 -14.63 -10.96 -20.65
CA ALA A 520 -15.94 -10.40 -20.35
C ALA A 520 -16.81 -11.26 -19.40
N ASN A 521 -16.22 -12.22 -18.69
CA ASN A 521 -16.89 -13.02 -17.68
C ASN A 521 -16.87 -12.31 -16.31
N LEU A 522 -17.63 -11.21 -16.22
CA LEU A 522 -17.65 -10.37 -15.03
C LEU A 522 -18.18 -11.09 -13.78
N ALA A 523 -19.12 -12.03 -13.94
CA ALA A 523 -19.65 -12.83 -12.84
C ALA A 523 -18.60 -13.82 -12.29
N GLY A 524 -17.80 -14.45 -13.17
CA GLY A 524 -16.65 -15.25 -12.79
C GLY A 524 -15.58 -14.43 -12.06
N ALA A 525 -15.24 -13.26 -12.60
CA ALA A 525 -14.30 -12.33 -11.97
C ALA A 525 -14.76 -11.91 -10.56
N ALA A 526 -16.05 -11.63 -10.38
CA ALA A 526 -16.64 -11.32 -9.07
C ALA A 526 -16.51 -12.48 -8.09
N ALA A 527 -16.72 -13.73 -8.54
CA ALA A 527 -16.55 -14.92 -7.70
C ALA A 527 -15.09 -15.10 -7.25
N TYR A 528 -14.12 -14.96 -8.15
CA TYR A 528 -12.68 -14.94 -7.79
C TYR A 528 -12.38 -13.88 -6.74
N GLY A 529 -12.91 -12.66 -6.92
CA GLY A 529 -12.72 -11.56 -5.98
C GLY A 529 -13.24 -11.86 -4.57
N TYR A 530 -14.43 -12.47 -4.46
CA TYR A 530 -14.99 -12.86 -3.16
C TYR A 530 -14.25 -14.02 -2.51
N VAL A 531 -13.74 -14.97 -3.29
CA VAL A 531 -12.86 -16.03 -2.77
C VAL A 531 -11.59 -15.43 -2.19
N ILE A 532 -10.98 -14.45 -2.84
CA ILE A 532 -9.82 -13.72 -2.29
C ILE A 532 -10.18 -13.03 -0.97
N ILE A 533 -11.31 -12.31 -0.89
CA ILE A 533 -11.75 -11.66 0.35
C ILE A 533 -11.96 -12.68 1.46
N ALA A 534 -12.62 -13.80 1.18
CA ALA A 534 -12.89 -14.84 2.16
C ALA A 534 -11.58 -15.43 2.73
N ILE A 535 -10.61 -15.73 1.87
CA ILE A 535 -9.29 -16.25 2.30
C ILE A 535 -8.55 -15.20 3.14
N VAL A 536 -8.54 -13.93 2.71
CA VAL A 536 -7.88 -12.85 3.43
C VAL A 536 -8.50 -12.65 4.82
N LEU A 537 -9.84 -12.59 4.91
CA LEU A 537 -10.54 -12.43 6.18
C LEU A 537 -10.29 -13.61 7.12
N ALA A 538 -10.34 -14.84 6.60
CA ALA A 538 -10.02 -16.04 7.37
C ALA A 538 -8.59 -16.01 7.92
N ALA A 539 -7.62 -15.66 7.07
CA ALA A 539 -6.21 -15.57 7.48
C ALA A 539 -5.97 -14.46 8.52
N VAL A 540 -6.57 -13.27 8.33
CA VAL A 540 -6.48 -12.17 9.30
C VAL A 540 -7.08 -12.58 10.64
N LEU A 541 -8.22 -13.26 10.63
CA LEU A 541 -8.87 -13.78 11.85
C LEU A 541 -7.97 -14.81 12.54
N ILE A 542 -7.44 -15.78 11.81
CA ILE A 542 -6.51 -16.79 12.33
C ILE A 542 -5.27 -16.12 12.95
N MET A 543 -4.64 -15.20 12.22
CA MET A 543 -3.46 -14.47 12.73
C MET A 543 -3.81 -13.69 14.01
N ARG A 544 -4.97 -13.04 14.06
CA ARG A 544 -5.43 -12.32 15.27
C ARG A 544 -5.66 -13.26 16.46
N LEU A 545 -6.26 -14.44 16.23
CA LEU A 545 -6.50 -15.44 17.28
C LEU A 545 -5.17 -16.02 17.80
N VAL A 546 -4.25 -16.37 16.91
CA VAL A 546 -2.91 -16.87 17.28
C VAL A 546 -2.16 -15.82 18.09
N THR A 547 -2.15 -14.58 17.62
CA THR A 547 -1.53 -13.45 18.30
C THR A 547 -2.10 -13.24 19.70
N SER A 548 -3.43 -13.21 19.81
CA SER A 548 -4.09 -12.99 21.11
C SER A 548 -3.77 -14.08 22.13
N ARG A 549 -3.52 -15.32 21.69
CA ARG A 549 -3.11 -16.43 22.56
C ARG A 549 -1.64 -16.34 22.97
N LEU A 550 -0.75 -16.03 22.01
CA LEU A 550 0.68 -15.94 22.28
C LEU A 550 1.03 -14.82 23.27
N PHE A 551 0.31 -13.69 23.21
CA PHE A 551 0.60 -12.52 24.06
C PHE A 551 -0.25 -12.44 25.34
N ARG A 552 -1.34 -13.20 25.48
CA ARG A 552 -2.04 -13.33 26.77
C ARG A 552 -1.21 -14.07 27.81
N GLY A 553 -0.27 -14.92 27.41
CA GLY A 553 0.62 -15.66 28.30
C GLY A 553 1.84 -14.87 28.81
N GLY A 554 2.15 -13.69 28.25
CA GLY A 554 3.40 -12.95 28.53
C GLY A 554 3.26 -11.59 29.20
N MET A 555 2.05 -11.02 29.26
CA MET A 555 1.79 -9.79 30.01
C MET A 555 1.02 -10.12 31.29
N ALA A 556 1.74 -10.38 32.37
CA ALA A 556 1.18 -10.17 33.70
C ALA A 556 0.68 -8.72 33.77
N PRO A 557 -0.55 -8.44 34.28
CA PRO A 557 -1.01 -7.07 34.40
C PRO A 557 -0.03 -6.30 35.28
N ILE A 558 0.62 -5.29 34.70
CA ILE A 558 1.36 -4.31 35.48
C ILE A 558 0.33 -3.76 36.45
N ALA A 559 0.54 -4.06 37.74
CA ALA A 559 -0.33 -3.65 38.84
C ALA A 559 -0.62 -2.15 38.69
N LYS A 560 -1.91 -1.78 38.67
CA LYS A 560 -2.31 -0.37 38.79
C LYS A 560 -1.63 0.21 40.03
N PRO A 561 -0.90 1.31 39.92
CA PRO A 561 -0.47 2.01 41.13
C PRO A 561 -1.73 2.43 41.90
N ARG A 562 -1.74 2.10 43.19
CA ARG A 562 -2.78 2.50 44.16
C ARG A 562 -2.84 4.01 44.31
#